data_6f9ea91fe219fba3dbaa2fedd726d56a
#
_entry.id   6f9ea91fe219fba3dbaa2fedd726d56a
#
_cell.length_a   1.000
_cell.length_b   1.000
_cell.length_c   1.000
_cell.angle_alpha   90.00
_cell.angle_beta   90.00
_cell.angle_gamma   90.00
#
_symmetry.space_group_name_H-M   'P 1'
#
loop_
_entity.id
_entity.type
_entity.pdbx_description
1 polymer ?
#
loop_
_entity_poly.entity_id
_entity_poly.type
_entity_poly.pdbx_seq_one_letter_code
_entity_poly.pdbx_strand_id
1 'polypeptide(L)'
;MFKRLTVVLLATLALTACERVDPNSPLGQRKAIFKDMLNTSEDLGGMLRGRLPFDGMRFAEGAVKLDTLAHEPWQHFPQARDGGGSSARPEVWERQARFHDLARQLEGVTGELVGVTRSQPLDAAGLKAPMDRVEAACKACHTEFRNH
;
A
#
# COMPACT_ATOMS: atom_id res chain seq x y z
N MET A 1 43.29 -54.99 11.06
CA MET A 1 41.89 -54.91 10.61
C MET A 1 41.34 -53.51 11.00
N PHE A 2 41.41 -52.55 10.08
CA PHE A 2 40.89 -51.19 10.35
C PHE A 2 39.47 -51.11 9.81
N LYS A 3 38.46 -51.01 10.70
CA LYS A 3 37.09 -50.70 10.33
C LYS A 3 37.01 -49.19 10.07
N ARG A 4 36.86 -48.83 8.80
CA ARG A 4 36.55 -47.45 8.39
C ARG A 4 35.09 -47.14 8.72
N LEU A 5 34.87 -46.32 9.74
CA LEU A 5 33.57 -45.75 10.07
C LEU A 5 33.32 -44.57 9.12
N THR A 6 32.48 -44.79 8.12
CA THR A 6 32.05 -43.73 7.21
C THR A 6 30.89 -42.96 7.88
N VAL A 7 31.21 -41.80 8.45
CA VAL A 7 30.19 -40.88 8.96
C VAL A 7 29.57 -40.16 7.77
N VAL A 8 28.36 -40.55 7.42
CA VAL A 8 27.55 -39.83 6.42
C VAL A 8 26.95 -38.63 7.13
N LEU A 9 27.53 -37.44 6.90
CA LEU A 9 26.99 -36.17 7.36
C LEU A 9 25.81 -35.78 6.43
N LEU A 10 24.59 -36.10 6.86
CA LEU A 10 23.37 -35.57 6.21
C LEU A 10 23.31 -34.08 6.51
N ALA A 11 23.74 -33.27 5.56
CA ALA A 11 23.46 -31.83 5.54
C ALA A 11 21.99 -31.64 5.17
N THR A 12 21.13 -31.52 6.17
CA THR A 12 19.73 -31.04 5.97
C THR A 12 19.80 -29.56 5.59
N LEU A 13 19.70 -29.26 4.29
CA LEU A 13 19.38 -27.92 3.81
C LEU A 13 17.98 -27.61 4.32
N ALA A 14 17.91 -26.84 5.40
CA ALA A 14 16.69 -26.14 5.77
C ALA A 14 16.41 -25.10 4.67
N LEU A 15 15.63 -25.48 3.67
CA LEU A 15 14.97 -24.55 2.77
C LEU A 15 14.05 -23.70 3.62
N THR A 16 14.51 -22.53 4.04
CA THR A 16 13.61 -21.46 4.52
C THR A 16 12.73 -21.09 3.33
N ALA A 17 11.60 -21.78 3.22
CA ALA A 17 10.55 -21.37 2.31
C ALA A 17 10.12 -19.98 2.78
N CYS A 18 10.49 -18.94 2.02
CA CYS A 18 9.82 -17.64 2.11
C CYS A 18 8.34 -17.96 1.93
N GLU A 19 7.58 -17.86 2.99
CA GLU A 19 6.14 -18.10 2.98
C GLU A 19 5.52 -17.11 1.99
N ARG A 20 5.27 -17.57 0.78
CA ARG A 20 4.65 -16.76 -0.26
C ARG A 20 3.21 -16.55 0.16
N VAL A 21 2.85 -15.30 0.39
CA VAL A 21 1.45 -14.95 0.66
C VAL A 21 0.62 -15.36 -0.56
N ASP A 22 -0.42 -16.14 -0.33
CA ASP A 22 -1.38 -16.51 -1.38
C ASP A 22 -2.01 -15.23 -1.95
N PRO A 23 -1.88 -14.96 -3.28
CA PRO A 23 -2.44 -13.77 -3.90
C PRO A 23 -3.97 -13.68 -3.78
N ASN A 24 -4.66 -14.82 -3.63
CA ASN A 24 -6.12 -14.86 -3.49
C ASN A 24 -6.59 -14.72 -2.04
N SER A 25 -5.68 -14.76 -1.07
CA SER A 25 -6.03 -14.50 0.33
C SER A 25 -6.37 -13.03 0.55
N PRO A 26 -7.16 -12.69 1.58
CA PRO A 26 -7.41 -11.29 1.96
C PRO A 26 -6.11 -10.50 2.13
N LEU A 27 -5.08 -11.08 2.75
CA LEU A 27 -3.76 -10.47 2.89
C LEU A 27 -3.11 -10.22 1.54
N GLY A 28 -3.15 -11.17 0.61
CA GLY A 28 -2.58 -11.05 -0.73
C GLY A 28 -3.26 -9.95 -1.52
N GLN A 29 -4.59 -9.94 -1.51
CA GLN A 29 -5.40 -8.94 -2.22
C GLN A 29 -5.12 -7.52 -1.72
N ARG A 30 -5.19 -7.24 -0.40
CA ARG A 30 -4.90 -5.89 0.09
C ARG A 30 -3.44 -5.46 -0.12
N LYS A 31 -2.47 -6.40 -0.09
CA LYS A 31 -1.07 -6.08 -0.43
C LYS A 31 -0.92 -5.65 -1.88
N ALA A 32 -1.63 -6.30 -2.81
CA ALA A 32 -1.65 -5.90 -4.21
C ALA A 32 -2.27 -4.51 -4.39
N ILE A 33 -3.43 -4.24 -3.77
CA ILE A 33 -4.09 -2.94 -3.81
C ILE A 33 -3.17 -1.84 -3.27
N PHE A 34 -2.57 -2.02 -2.08
CA PHE A 34 -1.65 -1.03 -1.51
C PHE A 34 -0.40 -0.80 -2.36
N LYS A 35 0.10 -1.84 -3.04
CA LYS A 35 1.20 -1.69 -4.00
C LYS A 35 0.79 -0.83 -5.20
N ASP A 36 -0.41 -1.04 -5.73
CA ASP A 36 -0.92 -0.25 -6.85
C ASP A 36 -1.21 1.19 -6.45
N MET A 37 -1.72 1.42 -5.22
CA MET A 37 -1.87 2.76 -4.65
C MET A 37 -0.50 3.47 -4.54
N LEU A 38 0.51 2.77 -4.02
CA LEU A 38 1.87 3.33 -3.91
C LEU A 38 2.42 3.72 -5.29
N ASN A 39 2.39 2.81 -6.26
CA ASN A 39 2.88 3.05 -7.61
C ASN A 39 2.17 4.25 -8.26
N THR A 40 0.84 4.32 -8.13
CA THR A 40 0.04 5.43 -8.67
C THR A 40 0.39 6.75 -7.98
N SER A 41 0.51 6.76 -6.65
CA SER A 41 0.90 7.93 -5.87
C SER A 41 2.33 8.41 -6.21
N GLU A 42 3.27 7.49 -6.41
CA GLU A 42 4.65 7.81 -6.82
C GLU A 42 4.72 8.43 -8.22
N ASP A 43 3.90 7.94 -9.15
CA ASP A 43 3.80 8.52 -10.51
C ASP A 43 3.25 9.95 -10.44
N LEU A 44 2.14 10.18 -9.72
CA LEU A 44 1.54 11.49 -9.55
C LEU A 44 2.50 12.46 -8.85
N GLY A 45 3.07 12.05 -7.72
CA GLY A 45 4.06 12.85 -7.01
C GLY A 45 5.34 13.06 -7.83
N GLY A 46 5.73 12.11 -8.68
CA GLY A 46 6.85 12.21 -9.61
C GLY A 46 6.65 13.34 -10.62
N MET A 47 5.45 13.47 -11.19
CA MET A 47 5.10 14.57 -12.08
C MET A 47 5.15 15.93 -11.38
N LEU A 48 4.63 16.02 -10.15
CA LEU A 48 4.61 17.28 -9.40
C LEU A 48 5.99 17.72 -8.90
N ARG A 49 6.90 16.77 -8.67
CA ARG A 49 8.28 17.03 -8.21
C ARG A 49 9.27 17.14 -9.37
N GLY A 50 8.80 17.09 -10.63
CA GLY A 50 9.64 17.20 -11.82
C GLY A 50 10.53 15.99 -12.11
N ARG A 51 10.30 14.85 -11.45
CA ARG A 51 11.00 13.59 -11.78
C ARG A 51 10.45 12.92 -13.05
N LEU A 52 9.19 13.20 -13.35
CA LEU A 52 8.51 12.80 -14.58
C LEU A 52 7.98 14.06 -15.27
N PRO A 53 7.88 14.08 -16.62
CA PRO A 53 7.21 15.15 -17.33
C PRO A 53 5.78 15.30 -16.84
N PHE A 54 5.34 16.55 -16.59
CA PHE A 54 3.95 16.79 -16.21
C PHE A 54 3.02 16.62 -17.41
N ASP A 55 2.01 15.78 -17.25
CA ASP A 55 0.92 15.57 -18.19
C ASP A 55 -0.40 15.64 -17.42
N GLY A 56 -1.20 16.68 -17.68
CA GLY A 56 -2.44 16.95 -16.96
C GLY A 56 -3.49 15.86 -17.15
N MET A 57 -3.57 15.28 -18.35
CA MET A 57 -4.54 14.21 -18.65
C MET A 57 -4.15 12.92 -17.89
N ARG A 58 -2.90 12.51 -18.00
CA ARG A 58 -2.36 11.37 -17.27
C ARG A 58 -2.48 11.56 -15.75
N PHE A 59 -2.27 12.78 -15.26
CA PHE A 59 -2.46 13.10 -13.85
C PHE A 59 -3.91 12.91 -13.41
N ALA A 60 -4.88 13.41 -14.19
CA ALA A 60 -6.31 13.25 -13.89
C ALA A 60 -6.75 11.78 -13.88
N GLU A 61 -6.30 10.98 -14.86
CA GLU A 61 -6.54 9.54 -14.90
C GLU A 61 -5.94 8.81 -13.68
N GLY A 62 -4.71 9.18 -13.31
CA GLY A 62 -4.05 8.64 -12.12
C GLY A 62 -4.75 9.02 -10.82
N ALA A 63 -5.30 10.23 -10.71
CA ALA A 63 -6.08 10.66 -9.56
C ALA A 63 -7.37 9.82 -9.40
N VAL A 64 -8.10 9.57 -10.49
CA VAL A 64 -9.28 8.69 -10.50
C VAL A 64 -8.90 7.27 -10.10
N LYS A 65 -7.80 6.74 -10.65
CA LYS A 65 -7.31 5.40 -10.29
C LYS A 65 -6.96 5.31 -8.80
N LEU A 66 -6.26 6.32 -8.26
CA LEU A 66 -5.87 6.35 -6.86
C LEU A 66 -7.10 6.41 -5.94
N ASP A 67 -8.10 7.19 -6.29
CA ASP A 67 -9.37 7.29 -5.56
C ASP A 67 -10.12 5.95 -5.57
N THR A 68 -10.25 5.30 -6.73
CA THR A 68 -10.84 3.96 -6.83
C THR A 68 -10.12 2.97 -5.90
N LEU A 69 -8.80 2.90 -5.99
CA LEU A 69 -7.99 2.00 -5.15
C LEU A 69 -8.11 2.31 -3.66
N ALA A 70 -8.30 3.59 -3.27
CA ALA A 70 -8.41 3.99 -1.87
C ALA A 70 -9.64 3.41 -1.16
N HIS A 71 -10.67 2.98 -1.88
CA HIS A 71 -11.88 2.36 -1.33
C HIS A 71 -11.82 0.84 -1.20
N GLU A 72 -10.84 0.19 -1.83
CA GLU A 72 -10.83 -1.27 -1.97
C GLU A 72 -10.21 -2.06 -0.80
N PRO A 73 -9.14 -1.62 -0.09
CA PRO A 73 -8.39 -2.52 0.78
C PRO A 73 -9.12 -2.89 2.07
N TRP A 74 -10.07 -2.10 2.52
CA TRP A 74 -10.67 -2.21 3.86
C TRP A 74 -11.47 -3.47 4.07
N GLN A 75 -12.15 -3.97 3.04
CA GLN A 75 -12.88 -5.24 3.05
C GLN A 75 -11.97 -6.48 3.17
N HIS A 76 -10.67 -6.32 2.93
CA HIS A 76 -9.69 -7.40 3.01
C HIS A 76 -8.95 -7.47 4.36
N PHE A 77 -9.46 -6.79 5.38
CA PHE A 77 -9.05 -6.97 6.76
C PHE A 77 -10.05 -7.89 7.46
N PRO A 78 -9.73 -9.20 7.67
CA PRO A 78 -10.62 -10.13 8.34
C PRO A 78 -10.78 -9.75 9.81
N GLN A 79 -11.83 -10.29 10.47
CA GLN A 79 -12.08 -10.01 11.90
C GLN A 79 -10.98 -10.57 12.82
N ALA A 80 -10.31 -11.65 12.41
CA ALA A 80 -9.16 -12.20 13.13
C ALA A 80 -7.86 -11.63 12.55
N ARG A 81 -6.86 -11.48 13.43
CA ARG A 81 -5.52 -11.04 13.02
C ARG A 81 -4.96 -11.96 11.94
N ASP A 82 -4.20 -11.36 11.04
CA ASP A 82 -3.47 -12.13 10.03
C ASP A 82 -2.41 -13.06 10.64
N GLY A 83 -2.13 -14.13 9.92
CA GLY A 83 -0.93 -14.93 10.13
C GLY A 83 0.35 -14.22 9.67
N GLY A 84 1.41 -14.98 9.42
CA GLY A 84 2.70 -14.46 8.95
C GLY A 84 2.61 -13.65 7.65
N GLY A 85 3.60 -12.80 7.40
CA GLY A 85 3.72 -12.00 6.17
C GLY A 85 2.91 -10.70 6.14
N SER A 86 2.14 -10.37 7.19
CA SER A 86 1.44 -9.10 7.35
C SER A 86 2.31 -8.06 8.06
N SER A 87 2.32 -6.83 7.53
CA SER A 87 2.89 -5.66 8.23
C SER A 87 1.85 -4.88 9.03
N ALA A 88 0.60 -5.33 9.10
CA ALA A 88 -0.42 -4.71 9.92
C ALA A 88 -0.13 -4.93 11.41
N ARG A 89 -0.22 -3.85 12.18
CA ARG A 89 -0.06 -3.90 13.63
C ARG A 89 -1.32 -4.44 14.31
N PRO A 90 -1.22 -5.01 15.53
CA PRO A 90 -2.37 -5.47 16.31
C PRO A 90 -3.46 -4.41 16.47
N GLU A 91 -3.07 -3.16 16.55
CA GLU A 91 -3.94 -2.00 16.75
C GLU A 91 -4.99 -1.83 15.63
N VAL A 92 -4.78 -2.42 14.45
CA VAL A 92 -5.82 -2.48 13.39
C VAL A 92 -7.10 -3.13 13.92
N TRP A 93 -6.96 -4.19 14.71
CA TRP A 93 -8.11 -4.95 15.29
C TRP A 93 -8.55 -4.44 16.64
N GLU A 94 -7.66 -3.84 17.40
CA GLU A 94 -7.92 -3.31 18.73
C GLU A 94 -8.56 -1.91 18.70
N ARG A 95 -8.24 -1.12 17.68
CA ARG A 95 -8.67 0.28 17.52
C ARG A 95 -9.42 0.50 16.21
N GLN A 96 -10.37 -0.36 15.90
CA GLN A 96 -11.08 -0.39 14.62
C GLN A 96 -11.75 0.94 14.26
N ALA A 97 -12.37 1.63 15.21
CA ALA A 97 -12.99 2.93 14.97
C ALA A 97 -11.96 3.93 14.40
N ARG A 98 -10.77 3.99 15.01
CA ARG A 98 -9.68 4.87 14.56
C ARG A 98 -9.11 4.44 13.21
N PHE A 99 -8.98 3.12 12.98
CA PHE A 99 -8.53 2.57 11.69
C PHE A 99 -9.48 2.99 10.56
N HIS A 100 -10.79 2.83 10.76
CA HIS A 100 -11.79 3.24 9.78
C HIS A 100 -11.89 4.76 9.62
N ASP A 101 -11.62 5.55 10.67
CA ASP A 101 -11.55 7.02 10.55
C ASP A 101 -10.44 7.44 9.58
N LEU A 102 -9.25 6.85 9.71
CA LEU A 102 -8.13 7.16 8.82
C LEU A 102 -8.36 6.65 7.40
N ALA A 103 -9.05 5.51 7.24
CA ALA A 103 -9.49 5.03 5.94
C ALA A 103 -10.41 6.05 5.24
N ARG A 104 -11.44 6.52 5.94
CA ARG A 104 -12.37 7.56 5.40
C ARG A 104 -11.66 8.89 5.12
N GLN A 105 -10.67 9.26 5.92
CA GLN A 105 -9.87 10.46 5.64
C GLN A 105 -9.10 10.33 4.32
N LEU A 106 -8.50 9.15 4.06
CA LEU A 106 -7.82 8.90 2.78
C LEU A 106 -8.81 8.96 1.62
N GLU A 107 -9.95 8.27 1.71
CA GLU A 107 -11.02 8.30 0.70
C GLU A 107 -11.50 9.75 0.42
N GLY A 108 -11.65 10.55 1.47
CA GLY A 108 -12.04 11.95 1.33
C GLY A 108 -11.02 12.78 0.54
N VAL A 109 -9.73 12.69 0.89
CA VAL A 109 -8.69 13.50 0.22
C VAL A 109 -8.36 13.00 -1.19
N THR A 110 -8.54 11.71 -1.50
CA THR A 110 -8.43 11.21 -2.87
C THR A 110 -9.59 11.69 -3.73
N GLY A 111 -10.82 11.69 -3.19
CA GLY A 111 -11.99 12.29 -3.86
C GLY A 111 -11.82 13.79 -4.10
N GLU A 112 -11.25 14.54 -3.14
CA GLU A 112 -10.91 15.96 -3.34
C GLU A 112 -9.88 16.13 -4.47
N LEU A 113 -8.85 15.27 -4.53
CA LEU A 113 -7.86 15.29 -5.61
C LEU A 113 -8.53 15.10 -6.97
N VAL A 114 -9.45 14.14 -7.11
CA VAL A 114 -10.26 13.96 -8.33
C VAL A 114 -11.07 15.22 -8.62
N GLY A 115 -11.68 15.83 -7.60
CA GLY A 115 -12.46 17.07 -7.75
C GLY A 115 -11.67 18.20 -8.41
N VAL A 116 -10.43 18.43 -7.96
CA VAL A 116 -9.59 19.50 -8.50
C VAL A 116 -9.07 19.21 -9.91
N THR A 117 -9.02 17.94 -10.34
CA THR A 117 -8.60 17.58 -11.71
C THR A 117 -9.70 17.77 -12.76
N ARG A 118 -10.93 18.10 -12.36
CA ARG A 118 -12.03 18.36 -13.31
C ARG A 118 -11.92 19.71 -14.03
N SER A 119 -11.17 20.65 -13.47
CA SER A 119 -10.99 21.98 -14.03
C SER A 119 -9.74 22.00 -14.93
N GLN A 120 -9.95 22.24 -16.23
CA GLN A 120 -8.85 22.30 -17.22
C GLN A 120 -8.57 23.76 -17.62
N PRO A 121 -7.35 24.11 -17.99
CA PRO A 121 -6.14 23.28 -18.02
C PRO A 121 -5.57 23.05 -16.61
N LEU A 122 -4.95 21.87 -16.40
CA LEU A 122 -4.26 21.56 -15.16
C LEU A 122 -2.82 22.07 -15.19
N ASP A 123 -2.37 22.60 -14.06
CA ASP A 123 -0.97 22.93 -13.82
C ASP A 123 -0.44 22.22 -12.57
N ALA A 124 0.86 21.93 -12.56
CA ALA A 124 1.49 21.19 -11.48
C ALA A 124 1.45 21.94 -10.13
N ALA A 125 1.48 23.26 -10.14
CA ALA A 125 1.52 24.08 -8.93
C ALA A 125 0.19 23.98 -8.17
N GLY A 126 -0.94 24.05 -8.88
CA GLY A 126 -2.29 23.95 -8.30
C GLY A 126 -2.60 22.56 -7.72
N LEU A 127 -1.92 21.52 -8.22
CA LEU A 127 -2.15 20.14 -7.79
C LEU A 127 -1.28 19.71 -6.61
N LYS A 128 -0.26 20.48 -6.26
CA LYS A 128 0.70 20.11 -5.22
C LYS A 128 0.04 19.98 -3.85
N ALA A 129 -0.68 20.99 -3.39
CA ALA A 129 -1.31 20.96 -2.07
C ALA A 129 -2.38 19.87 -1.93
N PRO A 130 -3.26 19.60 -2.92
CA PRO A 130 -4.14 18.43 -2.88
C PRO A 130 -3.38 17.10 -2.77
N MET A 131 -2.30 16.92 -3.53
CA MET A 131 -1.50 15.70 -3.46
C MET A 131 -0.77 15.54 -2.13
N ASP A 132 -0.24 16.63 -1.56
CA ASP A 132 0.39 16.61 -0.23
C ASP A 132 -0.59 16.15 0.86
N ARG A 133 -1.89 16.48 0.75
CA ARG A 133 -2.92 15.97 1.68
C ARG A 133 -3.12 14.46 1.56
N VAL A 134 -3.09 13.93 0.35
CA VAL A 134 -3.16 12.47 0.13
C VAL A 134 -1.95 11.77 0.75
N GLU A 135 -0.73 12.27 0.51
CA GLU A 135 0.49 11.72 1.08
C GLU A 135 0.48 11.79 2.62
N ALA A 136 -0.03 12.88 3.20
CA ALA A 136 -0.19 13.04 4.65
C ALA A 136 -1.18 12.03 5.24
N ALA A 137 -2.31 11.75 4.58
CA ALA A 137 -3.28 10.75 5.02
C ALA A 137 -2.70 9.33 4.98
N CYS A 138 -1.95 8.98 3.92
CA CYS A 138 -1.22 7.72 3.85
C CYS A 138 -0.24 7.56 5.02
N LYS A 139 0.55 8.60 5.29
CA LYS A 139 1.52 8.62 6.40
C LYS A 139 0.85 8.48 7.76
N ALA A 140 -0.24 9.19 8.00
CA ALA A 140 -0.96 9.14 9.28
C ALA A 140 -1.42 7.71 9.62
N CYS A 141 -2.04 7.01 8.65
CA CYS A 141 -2.46 5.63 8.82
C CYS A 141 -1.27 4.69 9.06
N HIS A 142 -0.21 4.79 8.26
CA HIS A 142 0.98 3.95 8.39
C HIS A 142 1.70 4.14 9.73
N THR A 143 1.74 5.37 10.26
CA THR A 143 2.36 5.63 11.57
C THR A 143 1.66 4.89 12.71
N GLU A 144 0.33 4.78 12.66
CA GLU A 144 -0.45 4.14 13.73
C GLU A 144 -0.59 2.61 13.53
N PHE A 145 -0.68 2.13 12.28
CA PHE A 145 -1.20 0.79 11.98
C PHE A 145 -0.26 -0.11 11.17
N ARG A 146 0.96 0.36 10.80
CA ARG A 146 1.91 -0.44 10.04
C ARG A 146 3.25 -0.61 10.78
N ASN A 147 3.77 -1.85 10.79
CA ASN A 147 5.16 -2.14 11.17
C ASN A 147 6.12 -1.72 10.03
N HIS A 148 7.28 -1.19 10.39
CA HIS A 148 8.35 -0.79 9.47
C HIS A 148 9.37 -1.91 9.30
#